data_223c993b9b52cd8aac872701e6e14eeb
#
_entry.id   223c993b9b52cd8aac872701e6e14eeb
#
_cell.length_a   1.000
_cell.length_b   1.000
_cell.length_c   1.000
_cell.angle_alpha   90.00
_cell.angle_beta   90.00
_cell.angle_gamma   90.00
#
_symmetry.space_group_name_H-M   'P 1'
#
loop_
_entity.id
_entity.type
_entity.pdbx_description
1 polymer ?
#
loop_
_entity_poly.entity_id
_entity_poly.type
_entity_poly.pdbx_seq_one_letter_code
_entity_poly.pdbx_strand_id
1 'polypeptide(L)'
;IVETDRERARELALHVDTRNVERKAVENRMVNEVLSKISDEAVSAVVVNGEGGGDSRWHSGVCGIVASRILERYGVPVAIAVDGHGSVRAPEGYDVHAALTACANLLERFGGHKAAGGFTVQDGMFEEFREAFKAACAKQREGIPVTHDDGSVREPEMWISPGDLTMELHESVSIMEPFGEGNPEPVFGIRGVVFSDVRLMGENGRHAAFTFAGKHMPRATWWNHGSEAEKIRAKSSSRFDITFTLD
;
A
#
# COMPACT_ATOMS: atom_id res chain seq x y z
N ILE A 1 7.68 -17.06 -21.42
CA ILE A 1 8.44 -16.65 -22.62
C ILE A 1 9.90 -16.92 -22.30
N VAL A 2 10.53 -17.80 -23.06
CA VAL A 2 11.95 -18.14 -22.86
C VAL A 2 12.70 -17.72 -24.12
N GLU A 3 13.55 -16.69 -24.00
CA GLU A 3 14.49 -16.33 -25.06
C GLU A 3 15.76 -17.17 -24.90
N THR A 4 16.18 -17.87 -25.93
CA THR A 4 17.32 -18.78 -25.92
C THR A 4 18.62 -18.11 -26.38
N ASP A 5 18.54 -17.03 -27.14
CA ASP A 5 19.68 -16.19 -27.51
C ASP A 5 20.07 -15.29 -26.33
N ARG A 6 21.29 -15.46 -25.81
CA ARG A 6 21.78 -14.72 -24.64
C ARG A 6 21.95 -13.22 -24.89
N GLU A 7 22.36 -12.80 -26.09
CA GLU A 7 22.51 -11.38 -26.41
C GLU A 7 21.13 -10.72 -26.50
N ARG A 8 20.20 -11.38 -27.18
CA ARG A 8 18.82 -10.91 -27.28
C ARG A 8 18.12 -10.88 -25.92
N ALA A 9 18.32 -11.88 -25.08
CA ALA A 9 17.78 -11.91 -23.72
C ALA A 9 18.31 -10.74 -22.88
N ARG A 10 19.59 -10.40 -23.02
CA ARG A 10 20.21 -9.27 -22.31
C ARG A 10 19.66 -7.92 -22.80
N GLU A 11 19.50 -7.73 -24.11
CA GLU A 11 18.88 -6.52 -24.68
C GLU A 11 17.46 -6.33 -24.16
N LEU A 12 16.65 -7.40 -24.17
CA LEU A 12 15.28 -7.36 -23.68
C LEU A 12 15.23 -7.06 -22.17
N ALA A 13 16.13 -7.64 -21.37
CA ALA A 13 16.22 -7.35 -19.95
C ALA A 13 16.54 -5.88 -19.68
N LEU A 14 17.52 -5.30 -20.39
CA LEU A 14 17.87 -3.88 -20.29
C LEU A 14 16.70 -2.97 -20.72
N HIS A 15 16.00 -3.36 -21.77
CA HIS A 15 14.82 -2.61 -22.22
C HIS A 15 13.71 -2.61 -21.16
N VAL A 16 13.40 -3.78 -20.59
CA VAL A 16 12.39 -3.91 -19.52
C VAL A 16 12.80 -3.11 -18.28
N ASP A 17 14.08 -3.17 -17.90
CA ASP A 17 14.60 -2.41 -16.75
C ASP A 17 14.44 -0.90 -16.97
N THR A 18 14.83 -0.39 -18.13
CA THR A 18 14.63 1.03 -18.50
C THR A 18 13.17 1.43 -18.39
N ARG A 19 12.26 0.64 -18.98
CA ARG A 19 10.81 0.91 -18.89
C ARG A 19 10.29 0.84 -17.46
N ASN A 20 10.84 -0.02 -16.62
CA ASN A 20 10.47 -0.10 -15.21
C ASN A 20 10.92 1.13 -14.41
N VAL A 21 12.10 1.68 -14.71
CA VAL A 21 12.57 2.94 -14.13
C VAL A 21 11.66 4.10 -14.53
N GLU A 22 11.32 4.23 -15.83
CA GLU A 22 10.39 5.23 -16.34
C GLU A 22 9.00 5.12 -15.65
N ARG A 23 8.46 3.89 -15.58
CA ARG A 23 7.19 3.61 -14.91
C ARG A 23 7.21 4.06 -13.45
N LYS A 24 8.27 3.73 -12.69
CA LYS A 24 8.43 4.13 -11.29
C LYS A 24 8.48 5.66 -11.13
N ALA A 25 9.12 6.36 -12.06
CA ALA A 25 9.18 7.83 -12.04
C ALA A 25 7.78 8.45 -12.24
N VAL A 26 7.01 7.94 -13.20
CA VAL A 26 5.61 8.37 -13.44
C VAL A 26 4.75 8.07 -12.22
N GLU A 27 4.83 6.86 -11.68
CA GLU A 27 4.10 6.41 -10.50
C GLU A 27 4.36 7.32 -9.29
N ASN A 28 5.62 7.60 -8.94
CA ASN A 28 5.97 8.45 -7.81
C ASN A 28 5.43 9.88 -7.98
N ARG A 29 5.50 10.44 -9.18
CA ARG A 29 4.94 11.75 -9.49
C ARG A 29 3.42 11.76 -9.31
N MET A 30 2.72 10.78 -9.90
CA MET A 30 1.27 10.67 -9.75
C MET A 30 0.84 10.52 -8.28
N VAL A 31 1.54 9.71 -7.50
CA VAL A 31 1.28 9.56 -6.06
C VAL A 31 1.42 10.91 -5.34
N ASN A 32 2.51 11.66 -5.58
CA ASN A 32 2.72 12.96 -4.94
C ASN A 32 1.64 13.98 -5.32
N GLU A 33 1.23 14.01 -6.59
CA GLU A 33 0.15 14.88 -7.05
C GLU A 33 -1.21 14.48 -6.46
N VAL A 34 -1.52 13.19 -6.36
CA VAL A 34 -2.73 12.70 -5.70
C VAL A 34 -2.74 13.13 -4.23
N LEU A 35 -1.62 12.93 -3.52
CA LEU A 35 -1.49 13.31 -2.11
C LEU A 35 -1.69 14.82 -1.89
N SER A 36 -1.25 15.66 -2.83
CA SER A 36 -1.46 17.11 -2.74
C SER A 36 -2.92 17.54 -2.95
N LYS A 37 -3.74 16.68 -3.55
CA LYS A 37 -5.18 16.92 -3.81
C LYS A 37 -6.10 16.35 -2.75
N ILE A 38 -5.60 15.51 -1.84
CA ILE A 38 -6.38 14.93 -0.75
C ILE A 38 -6.34 15.90 0.43
N SER A 39 -7.50 16.35 0.90
CA SER A 39 -7.63 17.07 2.16
C SER A 39 -7.52 16.10 3.34
N ASP A 40 -6.96 16.56 4.48
CA ASP A 40 -6.80 15.74 5.70
C ASP A 40 -8.13 15.38 6.43
N GLU A 41 -9.27 15.67 5.82
CA GLU A 41 -10.58 15.29 6.37
C GLU A 41 -10.84 13.79 6.14
N ALA A 42 -11.56 13.17 7.08
CA ALA A 42 -11.96 11.76 7.00
C ALA A 42 -12.78 11.49 5.73
N VAL A 43 -12.14 10.92 4.72
CA VAL A 43 -12.77 10.62 3.42
C VAL A 43 -13.35 9.21 3.40
N SER A 44 -14.53 9.06 2.82
CA SER A 44 -15.14 7.73 2.59
C SER A 44 -14.51 6.99 1.42
N ALA A 45 -13.94 7.72 0.48
CA ALA A 45 -13.16 7.22 -0.66
C ALA A 45 -12.31 8.35 -1.25
N VAL A 46 -11.18 8.01 -1.85
CA VAL A 46 -10.35 8.92 -2.64
C VAL A 46 -10.71 8.76 -4.11
N VAL A 47 -11.10 9.85 -4.78
CA VAL A 47 -11.45 9.85 -6.22
C VAL A 47 -10.77 11.02 -6.90
N VAL A 48 -9.81 10.72 -7.77
CA VAL A 48 -8.97 11.74 -8.42
C VAL A 48 -8.85 11.46 -9.92
N ASN A 49 -9.03 12.52 -10.73
CA ASN A 49 -8.74 12.51 -12.16
C ASN A 49 -7.54 13.40 -12.46
N GLY A 50 -6.68 12.95 -13.34
CA GLY A 50 -5.58 13.71 -13.89
C GLY A 50 -5.69 13.82 -15.40
N GLU A 51 -4.88 14.70 -15.98
CA GLU A 51 -4.77 14.86 -17.43
C GLU A 51 -3.67 13.95 -17.99
N GLY A 52 -3.96 13.24 -19.07
CA GLY A 52 -3.02 12.41 -19.81
C GLY A 52 -2.21 13.19 -20.84
N GLY A 53 -1.15 12.55 -21.37
CA GLY A 53 -0.33 13.04 -22.49
C GLY A 53 0.91 13.85 -22.12
N GLY A 54 1.97 13.74 -22.95
CA GLY A 54 3.27 14.39 -22.78
C GLY A 54 4.16 13.80 -21.65
N ASP A 55 5.43 14.19 -21.62
CA ASP A 55 6.46 13.62 -20.73
C ASP A 55 6.24 13.87 -19.23
N SER A 56 5.37 14.82 -18.87
CA SER A 56 5.10 15.20 -17.47
C SER A 56 3.69 14.89 -17.01
N ARG A 57 2.86 14.23 -17.82
CA ARG A 57 1.47 13.96 -17.53
C ARG A 57 1.22 12.54 -16.99
N TRP A 58 0.03 12.33 -16.48
CA TRP A 58 -0.40 11.05 -15.95
C TRP A 58 -0.53 9.99 -17.04
N HIS A 59 -0.34 8.73 -16.67
CA HIS A 59 -0.46 7.61 -17.60
C HIS A 59 -1.45 6.58 -17.05
N SER A 60 -2.49 6.28 -17.86
CA SER A 60 -3.57 5.35 -17.44
C SER A 60 -3.07 3.97 -17.03
N GLY A 61 -1.99 3.47 -17.63
CA GLY A 61 -1.38 2.18 -17.28
C GLY A 61 -0.82 2.07 -15.87
N VAL A 62 -0.66 3.19 -15.13
CA VAL A 62 -0.19 3.15 -13.73
C VAL A 62 -1.27 3.51 -12.72
N CYS A 63 -2.49 3.84 -13.15
CA CYS A 63 -3.59 4.19 -12.25
C CYS A 63 -3.84 3.13 -11.17
N GLY A 64 -3.81 1.85 -11.54
CA GLY A 64 -4.04 0.74 -10.60
C GLY A 64 -2.94 0.65 -9.53
N ILE A 65 -1.68 0.89 -9.89
CA ILE A 65 -0.54 0.87 -8.95
C ILE A 65 -0.62 2.08 -8.01
N VAL A 66 -0.92 3.26 -8.55
CA VAL A 66 -1.12 4.48 -7.75
C VAL A 66 -2.29 4.30 -6.79
N ALA A 67 -3.41 3.75 -7.26
CA ALA A 67 -4.57 3.48 -6.42
C ALA A 67 -4.22 2.53 -5.26
N SER A 68 -3.44 1.47 -5.50
CA SER A 68 -2.97 0.57 -4.43
C SER A 68 -2.12 1.29 -3.38
N ARG A 69 -1.16 2.13 -3.81
CA ARG A 69 -0.31 2.89 -2.87
C ARG A 69 -1.10 3.90 -2.02
N ILE A 70 -2.09 4.55 -2.61
CA ILE A 70 -2.95 5.46 -1.86
C ILE A 70 -3.86 4.69 -0.91
N LEU A 71 -4.37 3.52 -1.33
CA LEU A 71 -5.13 2.61 -0.49
C LEU A 71 -4.34 2.18 0.75
N GLU A 72 -3.08 1.73 0.58
CA GLU A 72 -2.17 1.35 1.68
C GLU A 72 -2.00 2.46 2.72
N ARG A 73 -2.07 3.72 2.29
CA ARG A 73 -1.89 4.87 3.18
C ARG A 73 -3.17 5.32 3.89
N TYR A 74 -4.32 5.23 3.21
CA TYR A 74 -5.58 5.82 3.71
C TYR A 74 -6.61 4.78 4.15
N GLY A 75 -6.43 3.49 3.83
CA GLY A 75 -7.35 2.42 4.21
C GLY A 75 -8.77 2.56 3.68
N VAL A 76 -8.98 3.31 2.59
CA VAL A 76 -10.30 3.57 2.00
C VAL A 76 -10.30 3.24 0.51
N PRO A 77 -11.45 3.01 -0.13
CA PRO A 77 -11.52 2.84 -1.58
C PRO A 77 -10.89 3.99 -2.34
N VAL A 78 -10.10 3.68 -3.36
CA VAL A 78 -9.36 4.66 -4.16
C VAL A 78 -9.64 4.45 -5.64
N ALA A 79 -10.17 5.48 -6.30
CA ALA A 79 -10.40 5.55 -7.73
C ALA A 79 -9.46 6.60 -8.35
N ILE A 80 -8.53 6.16 -9.19
CA ILE A 80 -7.60 7.03 -9.93
C ILE A 80 -7.90 6.93 -11.40
N ALA A 81 -8.11 8.05 -12.06
CA ALA A 81 -8.38 8.14 -13.49
C ALA A 81 -7.41 9.10 -14.20
N VAL A 82 -7.28 8.89 -15.49
CA VAL A 82 -6.61 9.79 -16.46
C VAL A 82 -7.59 10.00 -17.60
N ASP A 83 -7.96 11.24 -17.83
CA ASP A 83 -8.96 11.61 -18.84
C ASP A 83 -10.23 10.75 -18.77
N GLY A 84 -10.74 10.53 -17.55
CA GLY A 84 -11.93 9.73 -17.28
C GLY A 84 -11.74 8.21 -17.30
N HIS A 85 -10.58 7.68 -17.74
CA HIS A 85 -10.27 6.25 -17.72
C HIS A 85 -9.49 5.88 -16.48
N GLY A 86 -10.00 4.96 -15.67
CA GLY A 86 -9.38 4.72 -14.37
C GLY A 86 -9.44 3.30 -13.85
N SER A 87 -8.81 3.16 -12.70
CA SER A 87 -8.78 1.94 -11.89
C SER A 87 -9.21 2.24 -10.46
N VAL A 88 -9.93 1.30 -9.88
CA VAL A 88 -10.31 1.31 -8.47
C VAL A 88 -9.58 0.22 -7.72
N ARG A 89 -9.22 0.52 -6.48
CA ARG A 89 -8.77 -0.44 -5.47
C ARG A 89 -9.52 -0.17 -4.17
N ALA A 90 -9.89 -1.22 -3.45
CA ALA A 90 -10.56 -1.09 -2.17
C ALA A 90 -10.04 -2.12 -1.16
N PRO A 91 -10.06 -1.78 0.15
CA PRO A 91 -9.70 -2.70 1.19
C PRO A 91 -10.75 -3.79 1.36
N GLU A 92 -10.43 -4.80 2.13
CA GLU A 92 -11.36 -5.87 2.47
C GLU A 92 -12.64 -5.31 3.12
N GLY A 93 -13.78 -5.96 2.84
CA GLY A 93 -15.10 -5.52 3.30
C GLY A 93 -15.85 -4.65 2.29
N TYR A 94 -15.16 -3.98 1.36
CA TYR A 94 -15.81 -3.22 0.28
C TYR A 94 -16.12 -4.09 -0.94
N ASP A 95 -17.09 -3.65 -1.73
CA ASP A 95 -17.42 -4.23 -3.05
C ASP A 95 -17.34 -3.15 -4.12
N VAL A 96 -16.19 -3.10 -4.81
CA VAL A 96 -15.92 -2.17 -5.92
C VAL A 96 -16.93 -2.33 -7.04
N HIS A 97 -17.29 -3.57 -7.39
CA HIS A 97 -18.24 -3.81 -8.47
C HIS A 97 -19.63 -3.25 -8.13
N ALA A 98 -20.09 -3.45 -6.90
CA ALA A 98 -21.37 -2.87 -6.43
C ALA A 98 -21.33 -1.34 -6.41
N ALA A 99 -20.21 -0.72 -5.96
CA ALA A 99 -20.04 0.73 -5.96
C ALA A 99 -20.04 1.31 -7.38
N LEU A 100 -19.35 0.67 -8.34
CA LEU A 100 -19.38 1.09 -9.75
C LEU A 100 -20.76 0.87 -10.38
N THR A 101 -21.46 -0.20 -10.02
CA THR A 101 -22.85 -0.45 -10.48
C THR A 101 -23.80 0.64 -10.02
N ALA A 102 -23.64 1.15 -8.79
CA ALA A 102 -24.43 2.28 -8.30
C ALA A 102 -24.18 3.58 -9.10
N CYS A 103 -23.05 3.68 -9.80
CA CYS A 103 -22.68 4.82 -10.64
C CYS A 103 -22.86 4.54 -12.15
N ALA A 104 -23.52 3.44 -12.55
CA ALA A 104 -23.57 2.96 -13.94
C ALA A 104 -24.08 4.00 -14.94
N ASN A 105 -25.00 4.87 -14.53
CA ASN A 105 -25.56 5.95 -15.37
C ASN A 105 -24.56 7.07 -15.70
N LEU A 106 -23.40 7.12 -15.01
CA LEU A 106 -22.33 8.11 -15.19
C LEU A 106 -21.11 7.49 -15.91
N LEU A 107 -21.15 6.19 -16.18
CA LEU A 107 -20.06 5.42 -16.76
C LEU A 107 -20.40 4.98 -18.19
N GLU A 108 -19.41 5.04 -19.08
CA GLU A 108 -19.49 4.39 -20.39
C GLU A 108 -19.32 2.89 -20.30
N ARG A 109 -18.36 2.47 -19.44
CA ARG A 109 -18.05 1.07 -19.17
C ARG A 109 -17.39 0.93 -17.81
N PHE A 110 -17.62 -0.20 -17.18
CA PHE A 110 -16.95 -0.59 -15.94
C PHE A 110 -16.94 -2.11 -15.80
N GLY A 111 -16.09 -2.60 -14.91
CA GLY A 111 -16.02 -4.01 -14.57
C GLY A 111 -14.97 -4.26 -13.51
N GLY A 112 -15.00 -5.46 -12.95
CA GLY A 112 -14.05 -5.85 -11.90
C GLY A 112 -14.67 -6.81 -10.89
N HIS A 113 -13.98 -6.92 -9.77
CA HIS A 113 -14.32 -7.75 -8.62
C HIS A 113 -14.45 -6.89 -7.36
N LYS A 114 -14.65 -7.51 -6.20
CA LYS A 114 -14.83 -6.80 -4.93
C LYS A 114 -13.67 -5.87 -4.59
N ALA A 115 -12.42 -6.32 -4.74
CA ALA A 115 -11.24 -5.55 -4.33
C ALA A 115 -10.70 -4.60 -5.40
N ALA A 116 -11.02 -4.81 -6.68
CA ALA A 116 -10.44 -4.07 -7.79
C ALA A 116 -11.38 -3.98 -8.99
N GLY A 117 -11.35 -2.84 -9.70
CA GLY A 117 -12.12 -2.63 -10.91
C GLY A 117 -11.48 -1.61 -11.84
N GLY A 118 -12.00 -1.57 -13.06
CA GLY A 118 -11.71 -0.55 -14.05
C GLY A 118 -12.99 0.17 -14.47
N PHE A 119 -12.87 1.42 -14.87
CA PHE A 119 -14.01 2.22 -15.28
C PHE A 119 -13.63 3.27 -16.34
N THR A 120 -14.63 3.73 -17.05
CA THR A 120 -14.55 4.90 -17.94
C THR A 120 -15.76 5.77 -17.65
N VAL A 121 -15.53 7.02 -17.29
CA VAL A 121 -16.57 8.01 -17.00
C VAL A 121 -17.03 8.64 -18.31
N GLN A 122 -18.31 8.93 -18.45
CA GLN A 122 -18.85 9.69 -19.56
C GLN A 122 -18.27 11.12 -19.58
N ASP A 123 -18.11 11.68 -20.77
CA ASP A 123 -17.54 13.00 -20.94
C ASP A 123 -18.25 14.06 -20.07
N GLY A 124 -17.46 14.81 -19.33
CA GLY A 124 -17.94 15.88 -18.45
C GLY A 124 -18.58 15.42 -17.15
N MET A 125 -18.76 14.12 -16.90
CA MET A 125 -19.48 13.59 -15.72
C MET A 125 -18.57 13.16 -14.55
N PHE A 126 -17.29 13.58 -14.57
CA PHE A 126 -16.34 13.08 -13.57
C PHE A 126 -16.66 13.58 -12.14
N GLU A 127 -17.12 14.80 -11.98
CA GLU A 127 -17.46 15.32 -10.65
C GLU A 127 -18.72 14.64 -10.06
N GLU A 128 -19.73 14.40 -10.89
CA GLU A 128 -20.90 13.65 -10.48
C GLU A 128 -20.54 12.20 -10.13
N PHE A 129 -19.66 11.57 -10.91
CA PHE A 129 -19.13 10.25 -10.60
C PHE A 129 -18.38 10.25 -9.28
N ARG A 130 -17.54 11.26 -9.02
CA ARG A 130 -16.78 11.41 -7.77
C ARG A 130 -17.70 11.37 -6.56
N GLU A 131 -18.74 12.21 -6.58
CA GLU A 131 -19.68 12.30 -5.45
C GLU A 131 -20.56 11.04 -5.32
N ALA A 132 -21.05 10.48 -6.42
CA ALA A 132 -21.82 9.24 -6.41
C ALA A 132 -21.01 8.06 -5.89
N PHE A 133 -19.74 7.93 -6.32
CA PHE A 133 -18.86 6.86 -5.89
C PHE A 133 -18.49 6.97 -4.40
N LYS A 134 -18.17 8.18 -3.91
CA LYS A 134 -17.97 8.44 -2.49
C LYS A 134 -19.19 8.07 -1.66
N ALA A 135 -20.39 8.45 -2.12
CA ALA A 135 -21.63 8.12 -1.43
C ALA A 135 -21.91 6.61 -1.40
N ALA A 136 -21.60 5.89 -2.51
CA ALA A 136 -21.74 4.44 -2.55
C ALA A 136 -20.77 3.75 -1.58
N CYS A 137 -19.51 4.21 -1.50
CA CYS A 137 -18.51 3.71 -0.56
C CYS A 137 -18.90 4.04 0.90
N ALA A 138 -19.42 5.23 1.18
CA ALA A 138 -19.88 5.60 2.52
C ALA A 138 -20.98 4.66 3.04
N LYS A 139 -21.95 4.30 2.19
CA LYS A 139 -23.00 3.34 2.54
C LYS A 139 -22.45 1.94 2.86
N GLN A 140 -21.42 1.50 2.13
CA GLN A 140 -20.78 0.21 2.40
C GLN A 140 -20.06 0.26 3.74
N ARG A 141 -19.40 1.38 4.07
CA ARG A 141 -18.66 1.57 5.33
C ARG A 141 -19.54 1.43 6.57
N GLU A 142 -20.82 1.78 6.52
CA GLU A 142 -21.75 1.62 7.64
C GLU A 142 -21.91 0.15 8.08
N GLY A 143 -21.70 -0.79 7.16
CA GLY A 143 -21.76 -2.25 7.42
C GLY A 143 -20.44 -2.91 7.70
N ILE A 144 -19.32 -2.20 7.56
CA ILE A 144 -17.97 -2.75 7.78
C ILE A 144 -17.56 -2.44 9.21
N PRO A 145 -17.21 -3.46 10.04
CA PRO A 145 -16.55 -3.21 11.31
C PRO A 145 -15.32 -2.33 11.05
N VAL A 146 -15.16 -1.25 11.81
CA VAL A 146 -13.98 -0.39 11.70
C VAL A 146 -12.77 -1.21 12.20
N THR A 147 -12.25 -2.03 11.34
CA THR A 147 -10.87 -2.49 11.46
C THR A 147 -10.05 -1.33 10.91
N HIS A 148 -9.51 -0.51 11.79
CA HIS A 148 -8.48 0.44 11.44
C HIS A 148 -7.27 -0.36 10.98
N ASP A 149 -7.20 -0.65 9.69
CA ASP A 149 -5.94 -1.00 9.04
C ASP A 149 -5.24 0.32 8.66
N ASP A 150 -4.98 1.12 9.70
CA ASP A 150 -4.20 2.36 9.64
C ASP A 150 -2.68 2.07 9.66
N GLY A 151 -2.25 0.96 9.09
CA GLY A 151 -0.95 0.36 9.35
C GLY A 151 -0.94 -0.26 10.76
N SER A 152 -2.13 -0.48 11.33
CA SER A 152 -2.32 -1.03 12.64
C SER A 152 -1.78 -2.45 12.67
N VAL A 153 -0.98 -2.60 13.61
CA VAL A 153 -0.46 -3.76 14.30
C VAL A 153 -1.36 -4.97 14.00
N ARG A 154 -0.98 -5.82 13.04
CA ARG A 154 -1.58 -7.14 12.93
C ARG A 154 -1.50 -7.77 14.32
N GLU A 155 -2.61 -8.29 14.84
CA GLU A 155 -2.53 -9.07 16.05
C GLU A 155 -1.54 -10.22 15.84
N PRO A 156 -0.54 -10.36 16.70
CA PRO A 156 0.44 -11.41 16.52
C PRO A 156 -0.20 -12.77 16.78
N GLU A 157 0.11 -13.75 15.93
CA GLU A 157 -0.26 -15.14 16.18
C GLU A 157 0.34 -15.66 17.49
N MET A 158 1.50 -15.11 17.88
CA MET A 158 2.18 -15.49 19.11
C MET A 158 2.94 -14.32 19.73
N TRP A 159 2.75 -14.14 21.05
CA TRP A 159 3.61 -13.29 21.87
C TRP A 159 4.80 -14.09 22.37
N ILE A 160 6.00 -13.61 22.07
CA ILE A 160 7.26 -14.27 22.43
C ILE A 160 8.12 -13.36 23.32
N SER A 161 9.14 -13.91 23.95
CA SER A 161 10.15 -13.14 24.67
C SER A 161 11.36 -12.84 23.79
N PRO A 162 12.17 -11.81 24.11
CA PRO A 162 13.42 -11.54 23.35
C PRO A 162 14.36 -12.74 23.25
N GLY A 163 14.34 -13.65 24.23
CA GLY A 163 15.17 -14.86 24.25
C GLY A 163 14.75 -15.92 23.23
N ASP A 164 13.50 -15.85 22.76
CA ASP A 164 12.95 -16.80 21.78
C ASP A 164 13.35 -16.42 20.34
N LEU A 165 13.90 -15.20 20.13
CA LEU A 165 14.43 -14.75 18.84
C LEU A 165 15.76 -15.45 18.52
N THR A 166 15.68 -16.67 18.05
CA THR A 166 16.83 -17.53 17.74
C THR A 166 16.82 -17.90 16.25
N MET A 167 17.99 -18.33 15.73
CA MET A 167 18.06 -18.90 14.38
C MET A 167 17.18 -20.13 14.23
N GLU A 168 16.99 -20.92 15.29
CA GLU A 168 16.11 -22.09 15.29
C GLU A 168 14.65 -21.70 15.07
N LEU A 169 14.19 -20.57 15.66
CA LEU A 169 12.85 -20.03 15.38
C LEU A 169 12.74 -19.60 13.90
N HIS A 170 13.73 -18.87 13.40
CA HIS A 170 13.75 -18.45 12.00
C HIS A 170 13.72 -19.65 11.03
N GLU A 171 14.55 -20.66 11.26
CA GLU A 171 14.57 -21.90 10.46
C GLU A 171 13.22 -22.62 10.51
N SER A 172 12.55 -22.64 11.68
CA SER A 172 11.25 -23.26 11.84
C SER A 172 10.15 -22.52 11.05
N VAL A 173 10.23 -21.19 11.01
CA VAL A 173 9.30 -20.35 10.22
C VAL A 173 9.58 -20.54 8.72
N SER A 174 10.84 -20.59 8.30
CA SER A 174 11.23 -20.77 6.89
C SER A 174 10.73 -22.10 6.29
N ILE A 175 10.47 -23.12 7.08
CA ILE A 175 9.87 -24.39 6.61
C ILE A 175 8.44 -24.17 6.06
N MET A 176 7.74 -23.10 6.49
CA MET A 176 6.39 -22.78 6.04
C MET A 176 6.35 -22.01 4.71
N GLU A 177 7.50 -21.58 4.18
CA GLU A 177 7.60 -20.89 2.89
C GLU A 177 7.16 -21.78 1.70
N PRO A 178 6.71 -21.19 0.57
CA PRO A 178 6.66 -19.76 0.29
C PRO A 178 5.43 -19.07 0.89
N PHE A 179 5.64 -17.89 1.46
CA PHE A 179 4.55 -17.05 1.96
C PHE A 179 3.88 -16.27 0.82
N GLY A 180 2.59 -15.94 0.98
CA GLY A 180 1.81 -15.21 0.00
C GLY A 180 0.31 -15.32 0.24
N GLU A 181 -0.47 -15.14 -0.82
CA GLU A 181 -1.92 -15.28 -0.74
C GLU A 181 -2.32 -16.71 -0.32
N GLY A 182 -3.11 -16.83 0.74
CA GLY A 182 -3.51 -18.12 1.32
C GLY A 182 -2.50 -18.77 2.27
N ASN A 183 -1.27 -18.24 2.36
CA ASN A 183 -0.26 -18.65 3.32
C ASN A 183 0.50 -17.40 3.83
N PRO A 184 -0.12 -16.55 4.66
CA PRO A 184 0.52 -15.34 5.14
C PRO A 184 1.72 -15.65 6.04
N GLU A 185 2.70 -14.76 6.01
CA GLU A 185 3.84 -14.84 6.91
C GLU A 185 3.39 -14.65 8.36
N PRO A 186 3.84 -15.50 9.31
CA PRO A 186 3.48 -15.38 10.73
C PRO A 186 3.94 -14.05 11.33
N VAL A 187 3.07 -13.42 12.10
CA VAL A 187 3.37 -12.20 12.85
C VAL A 187 3.62 -12.56 14.31
N PHE A 188 4.77 -12.17 14.81
CA PHE A 188 5.15 -12.33 16.21
C PHE A 188 5.00 -11.02 16.97
N GLY A 189 4.81 -11.09 18.28
CA GLY A 189 4.75 -9.92 19.14
C GLY A 189 5.73 -9.99 20.29
N ILE A 190 6.32 -8.86 20.71
CA ILE A 190 7.09 -8.71 21.95
C ILE A 190 6.58 -7.50 22.70
N ARG A 191 6.34 -7.68 24.00
CA ARG A 191 5.84 -6.61 24.86
C ARG A 191 6.94 -5.87 25.57
N GLY A 192 6.72 -4.57 25.78
CA GLY A 192 7.51 -3.75 26.69
C GLY A 192 8.95 -3.51 26.24
N VAL A 193 9.26 -3.56 24.94
CA VAL A 193 10.58 -3.25 24.40
C VAL A 193 10.92 -1.77 24.57
N VAL A 194 12.20 -1.47 24.70
CA VAL A 194 12.74 -0.12 24.73
C VAL A 194 13.73 0.02 23.56
N PHE A 195 13.63 1.08 22.79
CA PHE A 195 14.57 1.36 21.72
C PHE A 195 15.79 2.10 22.26
N SER A 196 17.00 1.63 21.95
CA SER A 196 18.25 2.32 22.25
C SER A 196 18.66 3.28 21.13
N ASP A 197 18.27 2.99 19.89
CA ASP A 197 18.50 3.85 18.72
C ASP A 197 17.39 3.68 17.69
N VAL A 198 17.04 4.79 17.02
CA VAL A 198 16.12 4.82 15.89
C VAL A 198 16.77 5.62 14.77
N ARG A 199 17.13 4.95 13.69
CA ARG A 199 17.83 5.55 12.55
C ARG A 199 16.95 5.55 11.32
N LEU A 200 16.81 6.71 10.69
CA LEU A 200 16.18 6.81 9.38
C LEU A 200 17.13 6.28 8.28
N MET A 201 16.58 5.58 7.31
CA MET A 201 17.31 4.97 6.21
C MET A 201 16.61 5.23 4.87
N GLY A 202 17.36 5.02 3.79
CA GLY A 202 16.90 5.21 2.42
C GLY A 202 16.87 6.67 2.01
N GLU A 203 16.47 6.89 0.77
CA GLU A 203 16.34 8.23 0.20
C GLU A 203 15.28 9.03 0.99
N ASN A 204 15.65 10.24 1.43
CA ASN A 204 14.80 11.13 2.25
C ASN A 204 14.33 10.54 3.60
N GLY A 205 15.03 9.55 4.16
CA GLY A 205 14.64 8.96 5.44
C GLY A 205 13.34 8.14 5.39
N ARG A 206 13.05 7.53 4.26
CA ARG A 206 11.79 6.83 3.99
C ARG A 206 11.53 5.63 4.90
N HIS A 207 12.60 4.96 5.35
CA HIS A 207 12.54 3.76 6.17
C HIS A 207 13.15 4.03 7.54
N ALA A 208 12.91 3.17 8.51
CA ALA A 208 13.54 3.26 9.82
C ALA A 208 14.16 1.93 10.24
N ALA A 209 15.33 2.00 10.88
CA ALA A 209 15.94 0.89 11.59
C ALA A 209 15.89 1.16 13.08
N PHE A 210 15.57 0.11 13.83
CA PHE A 210 15.47 0.15 15.28
C PHE A 210 16.53 -0.75 15.91
N THR A 211 17.19 -0.24 16.92
CA THR A 211 18.05 -1.01 17.80
C THR A 211 17.39 -1.04 19.18
N PHE A 212 17.32 -2.20 19.78
CA PHE A 212 16.66 -2.37 21.07
C PHE A 212 17.66 -2.24 22.22
N ALA A 213 17.19 -1.75 23.35
CA ALA A 213 17.95 -1.78 24.60
C ALA A 213 17.90 -3.22 25.17
N GLY A 214 19.06 -3.82 25.31
CA GLY A 214 19.20 -5.19 25.84
C GLY A 214 20.11 -6.07 24.98
N LYS A 215 20.55 -7.18 25.55
CA LYS A 215 21.33 -8.19 24.84
C LYS A 215 20.36 -9.14 24.11
N HIS A 216 20.75 -9.59 22.92
CA HIS A 216 20.04 -10.62 22.13
C HIS A 216 18.81 -10.17 21.33
N MET A 217 18.58 -8.86 21.15
CA MET A 217 17.56 -8.40 20.21
C MET A 217 18.21 -8.09 18.85
N PRO A 218 17.74 -8.69 17.75
CA PRO A 218 18.17 -8.32 16.39
C PRO A 218 17.70 -6.90 16.06
N ARG A 219 18.22 -6.34 14.97
CA ARG A 219 17.70 -5.07 14.44
C ARG A 219 16.35 -5.32 13.80
N ALA A 220 15.45 -4.36 13.94
CA ALA A 220 14.20 -4.33 13.19
C ALA A 220 14.22 -3.21 12.15
N THR A 221 13.56 -3.46 11.03
CA THR A 221 13.36 -2.46 9.97
C THR A 221 11.89 -2.20 9.79
N TRP A 222 11.52 -0.93 9.71
CA TRP A 222 10.16 -0.52 9.40
C TRP A 222 10.16 0.17 8.04
N TRP A 223 9.67 -0.54 7.06
CA TRP A 223 9.68 -0.09 5.68
C TRP A 223 8.61 0.99 5.44
N ASN A 224 9.00 2.08 4.77
CA ASN A 224 8.11 3.20 4.38
C ASN A 224 7.48 4.02 5.52
N HIS A 225 7.94 3.88 6.76
CA HIS A 225 7.40 4.54 7.95
C HIS A 225 8.43 5.43 8.66
N GLY A 226 9.31 6.07 7.91
CA GLY A 226 10.33 6.95 8.49
C GLY A 226 9.76 8.14 9.27
N SER A 227 8.66 8.73 8.79
CA SER A 227 7.99 9.86 9.48
C SER A 227 7.37 9.46 10.82
N GLU A 228 6.79 8.27 10.90
CA GLU A 228 6.22 7.71 12.13
C GLU A 228 7.34 7.34 13.13
N ALA A 229 8.45 6.83 12.60
CA ALA A 229 9.61 6.47 13.41
C ALA A 229 10.23 7.68 14.13
N GLU A 230 10.18 8.87 13.54
CA GLU A 230 10.61 10.10 14.23
C GLU A 230 9.78 10.41 15.48
N LYS A 231 8.49 10.14 15.45
CA LYS A 231 7.62 10.28 16.63
C LYS A 231 7.98 9.29 17.73
N ILE A 232 8.37 8.07 17.35
CA ILE A 232 8.86 7.05 18.29
C ILE A 232 10.21 7.45 18.85
N ARG A 233 11.11 7.99 18.04
CA ARG A 233 12.42 8.51 18.47
C ARG A 233 12.31 9.57 19.58
N ALA A 234 11.32 10.45 19.47
CA ALA A 234 11.03 11.44 20.51
C ALA A 234 10.57 10.82 21.86
N LYS A 235 10.12 9.55 21.84
CA LYS A 235 9.65 8.80 23.01
C LYS A 235 10.56 7.61 23.35
N SER A 236 11.84 7.68 23.04
CA SER A 236 12.80 6.56 23.13
C SER A 236 12.90 5.91 24.51
N SER A 237 12.56 6.62 25.59
CA SER A 237 12.53 6.06 26.97
C SER A 237 11.23 5.32 27.31
N SER A 238 10.25 5.31 26.44
CA SER A 238 8.98 4.62 26.65
C SER A 238 9.11 3.11 26.33
N ARG A 239 8.21 2.33 26.91
CA ARG A 239 8.05 0.91 26.55
C ARG A 239 7.04 0.80 25.43
N PHE A 240 7.32 -0.08 24.48
CA PHE A 240 6.48 -0.32 23.32
C PHE A 240 6.17 -1.82 23.21
N ASP A 241 4.96 -2.14 22.85
CA ASP A 241 4.62 -3.45 22.32
C ASP A 241 4.83 -3.37 20.80
N ILE A 242 5.51 -4.34 20.24
CA ILE A 242 5.82 -4.40 18.80
C ILE A 242 5.30 -5.70 18.20
N THR A 243 4.93 -5.63 16.94
CA THR A 243 4.68 -6.82 16.11
C THR A 243 5.59 -6.79 14.89
N PHE A 244 5.99 -7.95 14.41
CA PHE A 244 6.98 -8.10 13.33
C PHE A 244 6.91 -9.47 12.68
N THR A 245 7.47 -9.58 11.49
CA THR A 245 7.79 -10.83 10.81
C THR A 245 9.30 -11.10 10.90
N LEU A 246 9.73 -12.31 10.58
CA LEU A 246 11.13 -12.73 10.60
C LEU A 246 11.66 -12.80 9.17
N ASP A 247 12.63 -11.93 8.83
CA ASP A 247 13.40 -11.93 7.58
C ASP A 247 14.81 -12.49 7.82
#